data_cd65c7eb5f082488d328b3af7506103d
#
_entry.id   cd65c7eb5f082488d328b3af7506103d
#
_cell.length_a   1.000
_cell.length_b   1.000
_cell.length_c   1.000
_cell.angle_alpha   90.00
_cell.angle_beta   90.00
_cell.angle_gamma   90.00
#
_symmetry.space_group_name_H-M   'P 1'
#
loop_
_entity.id
_entity.type
_entity.pdbx_description
1 polymer ?
#
loop_
_entity_poly.entity_id
_entity_poly.type
_entity_poly.pdbx_seq_one_letter_code
_entity_poly.pdbx_strand_id
1 'polypeptide(L)'
;MNKRKYNYLDHLILTAKKYEVEEYLYYEQKGRKLTAKQMELILLRNGVKIPRDETPKISKEQIKQDAYSSLLQAGGLVATIFAFVLLPGVIKKNTALVKSTYSQKQVATLKIEDNNKNKTDRFFDEKDTRGFNTPHAKSVLALFTELKYDLNDIRDGKPVKPVFFTQLPRGINELDSIKNRKKIFIQIVLPLVLSENESIIVERKKIIFLSKSRKISKKDQLWLDKKFKYYKVKKRNFEKLLSKVDIIPPSLAIAQAAYESGWGTSRFALEGNSLFGQRTWASKSGLVPLDRGEDQTFKVTKFDIIRASVKAYKKNLNTHKSYQNLRLERKKMRDENKVISGIKLSQHLDSYSEIKEKYVFYLQKIIEQNSLTDFDKSILLPTKKINLA
;
A
#
# COMPACT_ATOMS: atom_id res chain seq x y z
N MET A 1 10.13 4.76 49.56
CA MET A 1 9.75 4.07 48.34
C MET A 1 10.02 4.99 47.15
N ASN A 2 11.09 4.71 46.39
CA ASN A 2 11.46 5.50 45.21
C ASN A 2 10.42 5.27 44.09
N LYS A 3 9.64 6.31 43.74
CA LYS A 3 8.82 6.33 42.53
C LYS A 3 9.79 6.31 41.34
N ARG A 4 10.03 5.12 40.73
CA ARG A 4 10.70 5.03 39.42
C ARG A 4 9.88 5.87 38.43
N LYS A 5 10.48 6.94 37.91
CA LYS A 5 9.93 7.63 36.73
C LYS A 5 9.94 6.64 35.61
N TYR A 6 8.75 6.18 35.15
CA TYR A 6 8.60 5.43 33.91
C TYR A 6 9.11 6.32 32.76
N ASN A 7 10.02 5.79 32.00
CA ASN A 7 10.50 6.48 30.81
C ASN A 7 9.66 6.08 29.58
N TYR A 8 9.85 6.76 28.47
CA TYR A 8 9.10 6.50 27.24
C TYR A 8 9.25 5.05 26.74
N LEU A 9 10.45 4.46 26.88
CA LEU A 9 10.66 3.05 26.53
C LEU A 9 9.80 2.10 27.35
N ASP A 10 9.62 2.38 28.66
CA ASP A 10 8.76 1.55 29.52
C ASP A 10 7.29 1.60 29.06
N HIS A 11 6.81 2.77 28.60
CA HIS A 11 5.47 2.91 28.01
C HIS A 11 5.31 2.08 26.72
N LEU A 12 6.32 2.07 25.86
CA LEU A 12 6.32 1.24 24.66
C LEU A 12 6.30 -0.26 24.99
N ILE A 13 7.08 -0.68 25.99
CA ILE A 13 7.14 -2.05 26.50
C ILE A 13 5.78 -2.48 27.07
N LEU A 14 5.18 -1.66 27.92
CA LEU A 14 3.85 -1.93 28.47
C LEU A 14 2.78 -2.03 27.39
N THR A 15 2.87 -1.18 26.37
CA THR A 15 1.97 -1.21 25.21
C THR A 15 2.14 -2.51 24.43
N ALA A 16 3.37 -2.94 24.18
CA ALA A 16 3.63 -4.21 23.48
C ALA A 16 3.09 -5.42 24.26
N LYS A 17 3.24 -5.43 25.57
CA LYS A 17 2.68 -6.49 26.46
C LYS A 17 1.16 -6.47 26.46
N LYS A 18 0.54 -5.28 26.61
CA LYS A 18 -0.92 -5.11 26.64
C LYS A 18 -1.59 -5.65 25.37
N TYR A 19 -0.94 -5.49 24.22
CA TYR A 19 -1.46 -5.94 22.93
C TYR A 19 -0.87 -7.28 22.47
N GLU A 20 -0.18 -8.00 23.40
CA GLU A 20 0.42 -9.33 23.16
C GLU A 20 1.22 -9.37 21.84
N VAL A 21 2.09 -8.35 21.65
CA VAL A 21 2.88 -8.23 20.43
C VAL A 21 3.92 -9.34 20.38
N GLU A 22 3.65 -10.41 19.62
CA GLU A 22 4.50 -11.61 19.52
C GLU A 22 5.96 -11.28 19.17
N GLU A 23 6.20 -10.31 18.28
CA GLU A 23 7.54 -9.89 17.91
C GLU A 23 8.32 -9.34 19.11
N TYR A 24 7.67 -8.57 19.99
CA TYR A 24 8.27 -8.08 21.23
C TYR A 24 8.52 -9.23 22.23
N LEU A 25 7.51 -10.09 22.45
CA LEU A 25 7.61 -11.21 23.37
C LEU A 25 8.75 -12.16 22.99
N TYR A 26 8.96 -12.40 21.70
CA TYR A 26 10.11 -13.14 21.20
C TYR A 26 11.45 -12.50 21.59
N TYR A 27 11.62 -11.17 21.41
CA TYR A 27 12.86 -10.50 21.81
C TYR A 27 13.05 -10.47 23.34
N GLU A 28 11.95 -10.33 24.10
CA GLU A 28 11.98 -10.39 25.55
C GLU A 28 12.47 -11.77 26.05
N GLN A 29 11.91 -12.87 25.52
CA GLN A 29 12.35 -14.24 25.84
C GLN A 29 13.82 -14.50 25.51
N LYS A 30 14.37 -13.85 24.50
CA LYS A 30 15.78 -13.94 24.12
C LYS A 30 16.68 -12.98 24.93
N GLY A 31 16.16 -12.27 25.92
CA GLY A 31 16.91 -11.33 26.75
C GLY A 31 17.47 -10.12 25.99
N ARG A 32 16.93 -9.82 24.80
CA ARG A 32 17.42 -8.73 23.95
C ARG A 32 16.86 -7.39 24.42
N LYS A 33 17.76 -6.48 24.81
CA LYS A 33 17.38 -5.10 25.10
C LYS A 33 17.07 -4.36 23.80
N LEU A 34 15.88 -3.77 23.72
CA LEU A 34 15.43 -2.98 22.58
C LEU A 34 15.48 -1.50 22.92
N THR A 35 15.84 -0.66 21.95
CA THR A 35 15.75 0.80 22.07
C THR A 35 14.30 1.25 21.89
N ALA A 36 13.95 2.45 22.38
CA ALA A 36 12.61 3.03 22.20
C ALA A 36 12.17 3.01 20.73
N LYS A 37 13.06 3.31 19.84
CA LYS A 37 12.85 3.36 18.41
C LYS A 37 12.59 1.99 17.77
N GLN A 38 13.28 0.96 18.22
CA GLN A 38 13.02 -0.42 17.81
C GLN A 38 11.64 -0.87 18.30
N MET A 39 11.26 -0.46 19.51
CA MET A 39 9.93 -0.74 20.05
C MET A 39 8.82 -0.04 19.26
N GLU A 40 8.99 1.22 18.87
CA GLU A 40 8.05 1.93 18.00
C GLU A 40 7.84 1.18 16.68
N LEU A 41 8.93 0.75 16.04
CA LEU A 41 8.84 -0.03 14.80
C LEU A 41 8.11 -1.36 15.00
N ILE A 42 8.36 -2.06 16.12
CA ILE A 42 7.68 -3.30 16.46
C ILE A 42 6.17 -3.05 16.64
N LEU A 43 5.79 -2.03 17.41
CA LEU A 43 4.39 -1.68 17.61
C LEU A 43 3.70 -1.30 16.29
N LEU A 44 4.34 -0.46 15.48
CA LEU A 44 3.82 -0.05 14.16
C LEU A 44 3.62 -1.24 13.22
N ARG A 45 4.60 -2.14 13.14
CA ARG A 45 4.52 -3.34 12.29
C ARG A 45 3.38 -4.27 12.68
N ASN A 46 3.08 -4.32 13.98
CA ASN A 46 1.97 -5.10 14.50
C ASN A 46 0.64 -4.33 14.53
N GLY A 47 0.60 -3.11 13.95
CA GLY A 47 -0.62 -2.30 13.87
C GLY A 47 -1.04 -1.69 15.21
N VAL A 48 -0.13 -1.63 16.19
CA VAL A 48 -0.40 -1.07 17.52
C VAL A 48 -0.07 0.41 17.54
N LYS A 49 -0.97 1.22 18.09
CA LYS A 49 -0.77 2.67 18.24
C LYS A 49 0.37 2.95 19.20
N ILE A 50 1.32 3.77 18.78
CA ILE A 50 2.41 4.22 19.64
C ILE A 50 1.84 5.14 20.72
N PRO A 51 2.11 4.88 22.03
CA PRO A 51 1.72 5.82 23.08
C PRO A 51 2.45 7.16 22.86
N ARG A 52 1.76 8.27 23.10
CA ARG A 52 2.39 9.59 23.04
C ARG A 52 3.45 9.68 24.13
N ASP A 53 4.63 10.18 23.74
CA ASP A 53 5.66 10.54 24.72
C ASP A 53 5.11 11.70 25.55
N GLU A 54 4.99 11.53 26.87
CA GLU A 54 4.62 12.60 27.78
C GLU A 54 5.85 13.49 27.99
N THR A 55 6.13 14.37 27.05
CA THR A 55 7.16 15.39 27.13
C THR A 55 6.63 16.73 26.65
N PRO A 56 7.29 17.79 26.95
CA PRO A 56 7.51 18.43 28.24
C PRO A 56 6.38 19.42 28.51
N LYS A 57 6.27 19.92 29.74
CA LYS A 57 5.38 21.00 30.19
C LYS A 57 5.42 22.18 29.21
N ILE A 58 4.49 22.20 28.25
CA ILE A 58 4.21 23.36 27.43
C ILE A 58 3.78 24.47 28.38
N SER A 59 4.36 25.66 28.25
CA SER A 59 4.03 26.79 29.12
C SER A 59 2.55 27.14 28.98
N LYS A 60 1.93 27.67 30.07
CA LYS A 60 0.51 28.06 30.02
C LYS A 60 0.18 29.08 28.88
N GLU A 61 1.19 29.80 28.38
CA GLU A 61 1.07 30.73 27.27
C GLU A 61 1.01 30.02 25.90
N GLN A 62 1.80 28.98 25.70
CA GLN A 62 1.73 28.15 24.49
C GLN A 62 0.39 27.39 24.38
N ILE A 63 -0.14 26.89 25.52
CA ILE A 63 -1.47 26.27 25.57
C ILE A 63 -2.57 27.28 25.18
N LYS A 64 -2.43 28.56 25.59
CA LYS A 64 -3.38 29.60 25.19
C LYS A 64 -3.30 29.93 23.70
N GLN A 65 -2.12 30.02 23.10
CA GLN A 65 -1.95 30.30 21.68
C GLN A 65 -2.46 29.15 20.78
N ASP A 66 -2.17 27.89 21.17
CA ASP A 66 -2.67 26.72 20.44
C ASP A 66 -4.19 26.54 20.62
N ALA A 67 -4.74 26.90 21.79
CA ALA A 67 -6.18 26.92 22.01
C ALA A 67 -6.89 28.03 21.21
N TYR A 68 -6.26 29.20 21.03
CA TYR A 68 -6.82 30.30 20.23
C TYR A 68 -6.81 29.98 18.74
N SER A 69 -5.76 29.35 18.23
CA SER A 69 -5.69 28.91 16.82
C SER A 69 -6.64 27.78 16.52
N SER A 70 -6.84 26.83 17.45
CA SER A 70 -7.82 25.75 17.32
C SER A 70 -9.27 26.24 17.49
N LEU A 71 -9.52 27.28 18.30
CA LEU A 71 -10.84 27.93 18.41
C LEU A 71 -11.21 28.72 17.15
N LEU A 72 -10.26 29.37 16.49
CA LEU A 72 -10.49 30.02 15.20
C LEU A 72 -10.78 29.02 14.08
N GLN A 73 -10.13 27.87 14.07
CA GLN A 73 -10.42 26.79 13.15
C GLN A 73 -11.76 26.08 13.47
N ALA A 74 -12.10 25.90 14.75
CA ALA A 74 -13.36 25.34 15.19
C ALA A 74 -14.54 26.32 15.03
N GLY A 75 -14.32 27.61 15.18
CA GLY A 75 -15.33 28.65 14.97
C GLY A 75 -15.87 28.69 13.54
N GLY A 76 -14.99 28.46 12.53
CA GLY A 76 -15.40 28.31 11.15
C GLY A 76 -16.24 27.05 10.90
N LEU A 77 -15.96 25.98 11.62
CA LEU A 77 -16.66 24.70 11.49
C LEU A 77 -18.02 24.72 12.22
N VAL A 78 -18.12 25.41 13.35
CA VAL A 78 -19.36 25.57 14.13
C VAL A 78 -20.34 26.48 13.38
N ALA A 79 -19.87 27.56 12.74
CA ALA A 79 -20.71 28.41 11.91
C ALA A 79 -21.30 27.66 10.71
N THR A 80 -20.55 26.75 10.09
CA THR A 80 -21.02 25.90 9.00
C THR A 80 -22.02 24.83 9.51
N ILE A 81 -21.83 24.30 10.70
CA ILE A 81 -22.75 23.33 11.31
C ILE A 81 -24.08 24.00 11.72
N PHE A 82 -24.04 25.22 12.27
CA PHE A 82 -25.24 25.97 12.64
C PHE A 82 -26.09 26.36 11.43
N ALA A 83 -25.47 26.73 10.30
CA ALA A 83 -26.18 26.99 9.05
C ALA A 83 -26.85 25.74 8.46
N PHE A 84 -26.32 24.54 8.76
CA PHE A 84 -26.89 23.25 8.32
C PHE A 84 -28.03 22.75 9.21
N VAL A 85 -28.08 23.10 10.50
CA VAL A 85 -29.12 22.62 11.44
C VAL A 85 -30.42 23.42 11.32
N LEU A 86 -30.36 24.68 10.88
CA LEU A 86 -31.53 25.56 10.80
C LEU A 86 -32.35 25.44 9.50
N LEU A 87 -31.92 24.69 8.49
CA LEU A 87 -32.62 24.55 7.21
C LEU A 87 -32.64 23.06 6.73
N PRO A 88 -33.59 22.24 7.25
CA PRO A 88 -33.66 20.83 6.89
C PRO A 88 -33.88 20.54 5.39
N GLY A 89 -34.41 21.48 4.63
CA GLY A 89 -34.63 21.37 3.19
C GLY A 89 -33.36 21.51 2.36
N VAL A 90 -32.34 22.24 2.88
CA VAL A 90 -31.06 22.45 2.19
C VAL A 90 -30.14 21.24 2.36
N ILE A 91 -30.29 20.49 3.48
CA ILE A 91 -29.48 19.30 3.75
C ILE A 91 -29.76 18.19 2.72
N LYS A 92 -31.03 17.98 2.31
CA LYS A 92 -31.39 16.97 1.29
C LYS A 92 -30.82 17.31 -0.11
N LYS A 93 -30.83 18.61 -0.50
CA LYS A 93 -30.27 19.02 -1.79
C LYS A 93 -28.75 18.98 -1.81
N ASN A 94 -28.09 19.36 -0.70
CA ASN A 94 -26.61 19.38 -0.64
C ASN A 94 -26.00 17.99 -0.42
N THR A 95 -26.70 17.07 0.27
CA THR A 95 -26.25 15.66 0.33
C THR A 95 -26.37 14.96 -1.02
N ALA A 96 -27.36 15.29 -1.84
CA ALA A 96 -27.45 14.80 -3.22
C ALA A 96 -26.35 15.37 -4.09
N LEU A 97 -26.00 16.67 -3.94
CA LEU A 97 -24.94 17.33 -4.67
C LEU A 97 -23.55 16.81 -4.25
N VAL A 98 -23.30 16.61 -2.96
CA VAL A 98 -22.06 16.01 -2.45
C VAL A 98 -21.93 14.56 -2.89
N LYS A 99 -23.03 13.76 -2.85
CA LYS A 99 -23.04 12.39 -3.38
C LYS A 99 -22.78 12.35 -4.88
N SER A 100 -23.40 13.26 -5.65
CA SER A 100 -23.18 13.39 -7.10
C SER A 100 -21.75 13.84 -7.43
N THR A 101 -21.22 14.80 -6.68
CA THR A 101 -19.85 15.33 -6.93
C THR A 101 -18.78 14.30 -6.58
N TYR A 102 -18.93 13.54 -5.47
CA TYR A 102 -17.99 12.48 -5.13
C TYR A 102 -18.07 11.29 -6.09
N SER A 103 -19.28 10.86 -6.44
CA SER A 103 -19.49 9.77 -7.39
C SER A 103 -19.02 10.16 -8.81
N GLN A 104 -19.35 11.37 -9.27
CA GLN A 104 -18.95 11.81 -10.61
C GLN A 104 -17.47 12.16 -10.75
N LYS A 105 -16.80 12.73 -9.72
CA LYS A 105 -15.36 13.01 -9.81
C LYS A 105 -14.50 11.75 -9.73
N GLN A 106 -14.87 10.78 -8.92
CA GLN A 106 -14.15 9.50 -8.90
C GLN A 106 -14.44 8.65 -10.15
N VAL A 107 -15.65 8.75 -10.71
CA VAL A 107 -16.01 8.13 -11.99
C VAL A 107 -15.43 8.92 -13.18
N ALA A 108 -15.28 10.25 -13.08
CA ALA A 108 -14.65 11.06 -14.13
C ALA A 108 -13.14 10.75 -14.28
N THR A 109 -12.45 10.39 -13.19
CA THR A 109 -11.06 9.86 -13.29
C THR A 109 -11.01 8.50 -14.00
N LEU A 110 -12.15 7.80 -14.11
CA LEU A 110 -12.31 6.58 -14.89
C LEU A 110 -12.77 6.82 -16.35
N LYS A 111 -13.16 8.06 -16.71
CA LYS A 111 -13.72 8.41 -18.02
C LYS A 111 -12.76 9.08 -19.01
N ILE A 112 -11.47 9.14 -18.70
CA ILE A 112 -10.51 9.76 -19.62
C ILE A 112 -10.12 8.79 -20.73
N GLU A 113 -10.74 9.04 -21.86
CA GLU A 113 -10.30 8.93 -23.25
C GLU A 113 -9.80 7.59 -23.78
N ASP A 114 -10.72 6.96 -24.49
CA ASP A 114 -10.39 5.98 -25.54
C ASP A 114 -10.38 6.69 -26.94
N ASN A 115 -9.39 7.52 -27.17
CA ASN A 115 -9.06 8.02 -28.50
C ASN A 115 -7.56 8.07 -28.72
N ASN A 116 -6.91 6.92 -28.74
CA ASN A 116 -5.79 6.63 -29.63
C ASN A 116 -5.23 5.22 -29.47
N LYS A 117 -5.06 4.52 -30.55
CA LYS A 117 -4.62 3.12 -30.72
C LYS A 117 -3.24 2.74 -30.18
N ASN A 118 -2.64 3.45 -29.22
CA ASN A 118 -1.26 3.20 -28.77
C ASN A 118 -0.96 3.45 -27.29
N LYS A 119 -1.95 3.37 -26.38
CA LYS A 119 -1.72 3.74 -24.97
C LYS A 119 -2.24 2.72 -23.96
N THR A 120 -1.60 1.56 -23.88
CA THR A 120 -1.76 0.65 -22.74
C THR A 120 -1.10 1.16 -21.45
N ASP A 121 -0.38 2.29 -21.48
CA ASP A 121 0.33 2.87 -20.33
C ASP A 121 -0.33 4.14 -19.74
N ARG A 122 -1.53 4.54 -20.19
CA ARG A 122 -2.15 5.81 -19.75
C ARG A 122 -3.44 5.60 -18.98
N PHE A 123 -3.45 4.80 -17.95
CA PHE A 123 -4.61 4.79 -17.04
C PHE A 123 -4.52 5.82 -15.90
N PHE A 124 -3.37 6.47 -15.72
CA PHE A 124 -3.20 7.60 -14.80
C PHE A 124 -2.12 8.53 -15.36
N ASP A 125 -2.51 9.72 -15.79
CA ASP A 125 -1.55 10.79 -16.07
C ASP A 125 -0.99 11.28 -14.73
N GLU A 126 0.33 11.11 -14.52
CA GLU A 126 1.04 11.50 -13.30
C GLU A 126 0.93 13.02 -13.01
N LYS A 127 0.42 13.80 -13.95
CA LYS A 127 0.37 15.27 -13.86
C LYS A 127 -0.89 15.83 -13.20
N ASP A 128 -1.96 15.05 -13.07
CA ASP A 128 -3.28 15.57 -12.64
C ASP A 128 -3.57 15.42 -11.13
N THR A 129 -2.58 15.01 -10.33
CA THR A 129 -2.77 14.77 -8.89
C THR A 129 -2.52 16.00 -8.00
N ARG A 130 -2.24 17.16 -8.57
CA ARG A 130 -2.01 18.39 -7.82
C ARG A 130 -3.33 19.04 -7.42
N GLY A 131 -3.76 18.83 -6.17
CA GLY A 131 -4.84 19.61 -5.56
C GLY A 131 -5.99 18.85 -4.91
N PHE A 132 -6.02 17.52 -4.91
CA PHE A 132 -7.07 16.80 -4.20
C PHE A 132 -6.71 16.65 -2.71
N ASN A 133 -7.56 17.19 -1.84
CA ASN A 133 -7.48 16.90 -0.41
C ASN A 133 -7.63 15.39 -0.19
N THR A 134 -6.58 14.75 0.32
CA THR A 134 -6.61 13.33 0.69
C THR A 134 -7.75 13.10 1.69
N PRO A 135 -8.71 12.20 1.41
CA PRO A 135 -9.85 11.98 2.30
C PRO A 135 -9.39 11.46 3.65
N HIS A 136 -10.17 11.73 4.69
CA HIS A 136 -9.93 11.17 6.02
C HIS A 136 -10.30 9.68 6.07
N ALA A 137 -9.59 8.88 6.86
CA ALA A 137 -9.81 7.43 6.95
C ALA A 137 -11.26 7.05 7.34
N LYS A 138 -11.90 7.82 8.23
CA LYS A 138 -13.32 7.62 8.58
C LYS A 138 -14.25 7.80 7.37
N SER A 139 -13.97 8.80 6.51
CA SER A 139 -14.76 9.04 5.29
C SER A 139 -14.54 7.91 4.26
N VAL A 140 -13.34 7.36 4.19
CA VAL A 140 -13.04 6.22 3.30
C VAL A 140 -13.75 4.95 3.79
N LEU A 141 -13.82 4.71 5.11
CA LEU A 141 -14.61 3.59 5.67
C LEU A 141 -16.10 3.73 5.33
N ALA A 142 -16.66 4.95 5.46
CA ALA A 142 -18.05 5.21 5.08
C ALA A 142 -18.29 4.99 3.58
N LEU A 143 -17.36 5.46 2.72
CA LEU A 143 -17.39 5.23 1.27
C LEU A 143 -17.39 3.73 0.94
N PHE A 144 -16.52 2.93 1.56
CA PHE A 144 -16.49 1.49 1.32
C PHE A 144 -17.78 0.79 1.76
N THR A 145 -18.40 1.28 2.85
CA THR A 145 -19.71 0.77 3.28
C THR A 145 -20.81 1.13 2.27
N GLU A 146 -20.86 2.37 1.80
CA GLU A 146 -21.82 2.82 0.78
C GLU A 146 -21.65 2.05 -0.54
N LEU A 147 -20.40 1.83 -0.95
CA LEU A 147 -20.07 1.03 -2.12
C LEU A 147 -20.33 -0.47 -1.91
N LYS A 148 -20.68 -0.92 -0.72
CA LYS A 148 -20.76 -2.35 -0.38
C LYS A 148 -19.47 -3.09 -0.77
N TYR A 149 -18.31 -2.48 -0.46
CA TYR A 149 -17.01 -3.05 -0.70
C TYR A 149 -16.54 -3.75 0.58
N ASP A 150 -16.92 -5.01 0.76
CA ASP A 150 -16.54 -5.81 1.93
C ASP A 150 -15.52 -6.89 1.56
N LEU A 151 -14.54 -7.13 2.44
CA LEU A 151 -13.50 -8.12 2.22
C LEU A 151 -14.05 -9.56 2.34
N ASN A 152 -15.11 -9.79 3.13
CA ASN A 152 -15.72 -11.11 3.23
C ASN A 152 -16.40 -11.50 1.90
N ASP A 153 -17.09 -10.56 1.27
CA ASP A 153 -17.65 -10.77 -0.06
C ASP A 153 -16.59 -11.23 -1.09
N ILE A 154 -15.38 -10.68 -0.97
CA ILE A 154 -14.27 -11.04 -1.86
C ILE A 154 -13.72 -12.43 -1.51
N ARG A 155 -13.64 -12.77 -0.21
CA ARG A 155 -13.28 -14.12 0.24
C ARG A 155 -14.27 -15.16 -0.27
N ASP A 156 -15.55 -14.79 -0.34
CA ASP A 156 -16.64 -15.60 -0.90
C ASP A 156 -16.64 -15.63 -2.45
N GLY A 157 -15.60 -15.07 -3.10
CA GLY A 157 -15.40 -15.14 -4.54
C GLY A 157 -16.00 -13.99 -5.35
N LYS A 158 -16.59 -12.96 -4.71
CA LYS A 158 -17.05 -11.77 -5.44
C LYS A 158 -15.84 -10.97 -5.97
N PRO A 159 -15.95 -10.34 -7.16
CA PRO A 159 -14.87 -9.55 -7.71
C PRO A 159 -14.61 -8.29 -6.91
N VAL A 160 -13.34 -7.88 -6.87
CA VAL A 160 -12.88 -6.68 -6.16
C VAL A 160 -13.33 -5.43 -6.92
N LYS A 161 -13.93 -4.48 -6.21
CA LYS A 161 -14.31 -3.19 -6.80
C LYS A 161 -13.08 -2.38 -7.18
N PRO A 162 -13.01 -1.80 -8.40
CA PRO A 162 -11.86 -1.05 -8.90
C PRO A 162 -11.84 0.37 -8.31
N VAL A 163 -11.72 0.47 -6.99
CA VAL A 163 -11.59 1.74 -6.27
C VAL A 163 -10.12 2.03 -6.04
N PHE A 164 -9.58 3.02 -6.71
CA PHE A 164 -8.17 3.35 -6.68
C PHE A 164 -7.92 4.66 -5.93
N PHE A 165 -7.05 4.61 -4.94
CA PHE A 165 -6.58 5.78 -4.23
C PHE A 165 -5.18 6.15 -4.73
N THR A 166 -4.94 7.45 -4.87
CA THR A 166 -3.60 7.97 -5.23
C THR A 166 -2.68 8.06 -4.02
N GLN A 167 -3.26 8.21 -2.83
CA GLN A 167 -2.56 8.31 -1.55
C GLN A 167 -3.32 7.54 -0.47
N LEU A 168 -2.64 7.19 0.62
CA LEU A 168 -3.33 6.67 1.80
C LEU A 168 -4.18 7.77 2.45
N PRO A 169 -5.34 7.43 3.05
CA PRO A 169 -6.17 8.42 3.71
C PRO A 169 -5.47 9.01 4.93
N ARG A 170 -5.73 10.31 5.17
CA ARG A 170 -5.27 10.98 6.40
C ARG A 170 -5.95 10.35 7.62
N GLY A 171 -5.27 10.35 8.75
CA GLY A 171 -5.82 9.83 10.00
C GLY A 171 -5.98 8.30 10.02
N ILE A 172 -5.34 7.55 9.12
CA ILE A 172 -5.34 6.08 9.20
C ILE A 172 -4.70 5.58 10.49
N ASN A 173 -3.70 6.30 11.00
CA ASN A 173 -3.05 6.05 12.28
C ASN A 173 -3.90 6.45 13.50
N GLU A 174 -4.95 7.24 13.28
CA GLU A 174 -5.88 7.73 14.32
C GLU A 174 -7.09 6.83 14.48
N LEU A 175 -7.25 5.82 13.63
CA LEU A 175 -8.32 4.84 13.78
C LEU A 175 -8.11 4.03 15.05
N ASP A 176 -9.08 4.06 15.96
CA ASP A 176 -9.02 3.39 17.27
C ASP A 176 -8.97 1.86 17.12
N SER A 177 -9.68 1.33 16.14
CA SER A 177 -9.74 -0.11 15.87
C SER A 177 -8.61 -0.55 14.93
N ILE A 178 -7.72 -1.41 15.43
CA ILE A 178 -6.69 -2.10 14.62
C ILE A 178 -7.33 -2.88 13.48
N LYS A 179 -8.49 -3.53 13.74
CA LYS A 179 -9.24 -4.28 12.75
C LYS A 179 -9.68 -3.37 11.59
N ASN A 180 -10.21 -2.18 11.89
CA ASN A 180 -10.64 -1.22 10.89
C ASN A 180 -9.42 -0.67 10.09
N ARG A 181 -8.29 -0.45 10.74
CA ARG A 181 -7.05 -0.02 10.09
C ARG A 181 -6.54 -1.08 9.10
N LYS A 182 -6.49 -2.34 9.52
CA LYS A 182 -6.11 -3.45 8.64
C LYS A 182 -7.10 -3.61 7.48
N LYS A 183 -8.41 -3.54 7.77
CA LYS A 183 -9.48 -3.63 6.77
C LYS A 183 -9.32 -2.56 5.69
N ILE A 184 -9.23 -1.29 6.06
CA ILE A 184 -9.11 -0.18 5.10
C ILE A 184 -7.81 -0.28 4.30
N PHE A 185 -6.71 -0.66 4.93
CA PHE A 185 -5.42 -0.85 4.26
C PHE A 185 -5.52 -1.92 3.17
N ILE A 186 -6.10 -3.09 3.49
CA ILE A 186 -6.30 -4.16 2.52
C ILE A 186 -7.22 -3.70 1.39
N GLN A 187 -8.35 -3.03 1.71
CA GLN A 187 -9.30 -2.52 0.72
C GLN A 187 -8.67 -1.52 -0.26
N ILE A 188 -7.66 -0.76 0.17
CA ILE A 188 -6.93 0.20 -0.68
C ILE A 188 -5.85 -0.50 -1.50
N VAL A 189 -5.07 -1.40 -0.90
CA VAL A 189 -3.89 -2.01 -1.55
C VAL A 189 -4.28 -3.12 -2.51
N LEU A 190 -5.30 -3.92 -2.19
CA LEU A 190 -5.73 -5.07 -3.01
C LEU A 190 -6.07 -4.69 -4.46
N PRO A 191 -6.93 -3.70 -4.75
CA PRO A 191 -7.23 -3.33 -6.14
C PRO A 191 -6.00 -2.81 -6.89
N LEU A 192 -5.06 -2.13 -6.23
CA LEU A 192 -3.82 -1.67 -6.86
C LEU A 192 -2.93 -2.85 -7.27
N VAL A 193 -2.80 -3.85 -6.40
CA VAL A 193 -2.03 -5.07 -6.70
C VAL A 193 -2.66 -5.85 -7.85
N LEU A 194 -3.98 -6.01 -7.83
CA LEU A 194 -4.72 -6.70 -8.90
C LEU A 194 -4.59 -5.99 -10.24
N SER A 195 -4.74 -4.66 -10.27
CA SER A 195 -4.59 -3.88 -11.50
C SER A 195 -3.19 -4.02 -12.11
N GLU A 196 -2.14 -4.02 -11.28
CA GLU A 196 -0.78 -4.30 -11.75
C GLU A 196 -0.61 -5.75 -12.20
N ASN A 197 -1.31 -6.71 -11.57
CA ASN A 197 -1.28 -8.11 -11.98
C ASN A 197 -2.01 -8.33 -13.31
N GLU A 198 -3.15 -7.70 -13.55
CA GLU A 198 -3.83 -7.75 -14.85
C GLU A 198 -2.96 -7.20 -15.97
N SER A 199 -2.31 -6.05 -15.73
CA SER A 199 -1.39 -5.46 -16.70
C SER A 199 -0.26 -6.42 -17.08
N ILE A 200 0.33 -7.11 -16.11
CA ILE A 200 1.43 -8.06 -16.37
C ILE A 200 0.94 -9.35 -17.03
N ILE A 201 -0.30 -9.79 -16.75
CA ILE A 201 -0.91 -10.95 -17.44
C ILE A 201 -1.12 -10.65 -18.93
N VAL A 202 -1.63 -9.46 -19.25
CA VAL A 202 -1.80 -9.03 -20.65
C VAL A 202 -0.44 -8.99 -21.36
N GLU A 203 0.57 -8.42 -20.72
CA GLU A 203 1.94 -8.39 -21.24
C GLU A 203 2.50 -9.80 -21.45
N ARG A 204 2.33 -10.70 -20.47
CA ARG A 204 2.76 -12.10 -20.55
C ARG A 204 2.08 -12.85 -21.70
N LYS A 205 0.77 -12.71 -21.85
CA LYS A 205 0.01 -13.32 -22.98
C LYS A 205 0.55 -12.85 -24.32
N LYS A 206 0.82 -11.55 -24.49
CA LYS A 206 1.41 -11.01 -25.71
C LYS A 206 2.81 -11.57 -25.97
N ILE A 207 3.66 -11.70 -24.95
CA ILE A 207 5.00 -12.30 -25.10
C ILE A 207 4.89 -13.77 -25.54
N ILE A 208 3.98 -14.55 -24.92
CA ILE A 208 3.75 -15.96 -25.32
C ILE A 208 3.28 -16.04 -26.78
N PHE A 209 2.36 -15.19 -27.19
CA PHE A 209 1.92 -15.15 -28.59
C PHE A 209 3.08 -14.85 -29.54
N LEU A 210 3.85 -13.79 -29.26
CA LEU A 210 4.97 -13.39 -30.11
C LEU A 210 6.12 -14.40 -30.10
N SER A 211 6.34 -15.13 -29.02
CA SER A 211 7.39 -16.17 -28.96
C SER A 211 7.11 -17.37 -29.88
N LYS A 212 5.84 -17.59 -30.23
CA LYS A 212 5.39 -18.68 -31.13
C LYS A 212 5.16 -18.19 -32.57
N SER A 213 5.24 -16.88 -32.81
CA SER A 213 4.94 -16.30 -34.11
C SER A 213 6.11 -16.47 -35.09
N ARG A 214 5.86 -16.98 -36.29
CA ARG A 214 6.88 -17.11 -37.34
C ARG A 214 7.37 -15.76 -37.87
N LYS A 215 6.48 -14.77 -37.95
CA LYS A 215 6.78 -13.38 -38.35
C LYS A 215 6.32 -12.43 -37.30
N ILE A 216 7.17 -11.51 -36.90
CA ILE A 216 6.89 -10.47 -35.91
C ILE A 216 6.96 -9.12 -36.61
N SER A 217 5.93 -8.27 -36.45
CA SER A 217 5.91 -6.93 -37.04
C SER A 217 7.06 -6.07 -36.45
N LYS A 218 7.55 -5.07 -37.20
CA LYS A 218 8.57 -4.12 -36.71
C LYS A 218 8.13 -3.46 -35.39
N LYS A 219 6.83 -3.12 -35.25
CA LYS A 219 6.25 -2.55 -34.03
C LYS A 219 6.35 -3.51 -32.84
N ASP A 220 6.00 -4.78 -33.01
CA ASP A 220 6.07 -5.78 -31.98
C ASP A 220 7.52 -6.14 -31.62
N GLN A 221 8.43 -6.13 -32.59
CA GLN A 221 9.86 -6.32 -32.36
C GLN A 221 10.40 -5.20 -31.44
N LEU A 222 10.10 -3.94 -31.75
CA LEU A 222 10.50 -2.80 -30.91
C LEU A 222 9.89 -2.88 -29.49
N TRP A 223 8.63 -3.34 -29.41
CA TRP A 223 7.99 -3.55 -28.11
C TRP A 223 8.68 -4.66 -27.31
N LEU A 224 9.00 -5.79 -27.94
CA LEU A 224 9.76 -6.88 -27.31
C LEU A 224 11.15 -6.43 -26.84
N ASP A 225 11.87 -5.68 -27.66
CA ASP A 225 13.19 -5.16 -27.28
C ASP A 225 13.13 -4.27 -26.05
N LYS A 226 12.09 -3.41 -25.94
CA LYS A 226 11.84 -2.64 -24.72
C LYS A 226 11.56 -3.56 -23.51
N LYS A 227 10.83 -4.68 -23.70
CA LYS A 227 10.53 -5.61 -22.61
C LYS A 227 11.77 -6.41 -22.19
N PHE A 228 12.57 -6.91 -23.11
CA PHE A 228 13.85 -7.54 -22.80
C PHE A 228 14.76 -6.60 -21.98
N LYS A 229 14.87 -5.34 -22.40
CA LYS A 229 15.64 -4.32 -21.67
C LYS A 229 15.05 -4.06 -20.26
N TYR A 230 13.72 -3.86 -20.16
CA TYR A 230 13.03 -3.57 -18.90
C TYR A 230 13.22 -4.68 -17.87
N TYR A 231 13.10 -5.96 -18.29
CA TYR A 231 13.28 -7.12 -17.42
C TYR A 231 14.73 -7.59 -17.29
N LYS A 232 15.69 -6.86 -17.86
CA LYS A 232 17.12 -7.19 -17.84
C LYS A 232 17.38 -8.63 -18.33
N VAL A 233 16.88 -8.95 -19.51
CA VAL A 233 17.04 -10.26 -20.17
C VAL A 233 17.71 -10.06 -21.53
N LYS A 234 18.61 -10.98 -21.91
CA LYS A 234 19.22 -11.00 -23.26
C LYS A 234 18.12 -11.17 -24.30
N LYS A 235 18.25 -10.49 -25.44
CA LYS A 235 17.31 -10.60 -26.55
C LYS A 235 17.08 -12.06 -26.95
N ARG A 236 15.84 -12.37 -27.37
CA ARG A 236 15.39 -13.69 -27.80
C ARG A 236 15.37 -14.81 -26.74
N ASN A 237 15.77 -14.56 -25.50
CA ASN A 237 15.59 -15.52 -24.41
C ASN A 237 14.18 -15.38 -23.82
N PHE A 238 13.18 -15.90 -24.52
CA PHE A 238 11.76 -15.83 -24.14
C PHE A 238 11.48 -16.61 -22.85
N GLU A 239 12.10 -17.76 -22.64
CA GLU A 239 11.93 -18.53 -21.40
C GLU A 239 12.32 -17.70 -20.18
N LYS A 240 13.50 -17.11 -20.21
CA LYS A 240 13.96 -16.23 -19.13
C LYS A 240 13.12 -14.96 -19.00
N LEU A 241 12.59 -14.43 -20.10
CA LEU A 241 11.66 -13.30 -20.07
C LEU A 241 10.37 -13.70 -19.37
N LEU A 242 9.76 -14.82 -19.75
CA LEU A 242 8.52 -15.33 -19.18
C LEU A 242 8.65 -15.75 -17.71
N SER A 243 9.83 -16.20 -17.25
CA SER A 243 10.07 -16.43 -15.82
C SER A 243 10.03 -15.15 -14.99
N LYS A 244 10.33 -13.98 -15.62
CA LYS A 244 10.31 -12.67 -14.97
C LYS A 244 8.98 -11.91 -15.15
N VAL A 245 8.30 -12.09 -16.28
CA VAL A 245 7.02 -11.42 -16.57
C VAL A 245 5.89 -12.24 -15.99
N ASP A 246 5.66 -12.07 -14.68
CA ASP A 246 4.56 -12.76 -14.00
C ASP A 246 4.08 -11.99 -12.76
N ILE A 247 2.92 -12.38 -12.25
CA ILE A 247 2.26 -11.74 -11.11
C ILE A 247 3.03 -11.92 -9.80
N ILE A 248 2.73 -11.04 -8.84
CA ILE A 248 3.00 -11.28 -7.43
C ILE A 248 1.64 -11.51 -6.75
N PRO A 249 1.46 -12.63 -6.01
CA PRO A 249 0.18 -12.92 -5.36
C PRO A 249 -0.25 -11.76 -4.44
N PRO A 250 -1.55 -11.43 -4.41
CA PRO A 250 -2.06 -10.40 -3.52
C PRO A 250 -1.69 -10.62 -2.05
N SER A 251 -1.77 -11.84 -1.55
CA SER A 251 -1.40 -12.19 -0.16
C SER A 251 0.02 -11.74 0.18
N LEU A 252 0.98 -12.04 -0.69
CA LEU A 252 2.38 -11.66 -0.48
C LEU A 252 2.59 -10.15 -0.57
N ALA A 253 2.02 -9.51 -1.60
CA ALA A 253 2.17 -8.09 -1.81
C ALA A 253 1.55 -7.27 -0.66
N ILE A 254 0.37 -7.66 -0.17
CA ILE A 254 -0.30 -7.01 0.96
C ILE A 254 0.49 -7.24 2.25
N ALA A 255 0.98 -8.46 2.51
CA ALA A 255 1.76 -8.76 3.70
C ALA A 255 3.06 -7.94 3.76
N GLN A 256 3.80 -7.85 2.65
CA GLN A 256 5.00 -7.01 2.58
C GLN A 256 4.66 -5.52 2.73
N ALA A 257 3.63 -5.03 2.05
CA ALA A 257 3.19 -3.64 2.21
C ALA A 257 2.78 -3.34 3.66
N ALA A 258 2.04 -4.25 4.31
CA ALA A 258 1.63 -4.11 5.71
C ALA A 258 2.83 -4.10 6.66
N TYR A 259 3.78 -5.01 6.46
CA TYR A 259 4.98 -5.12 7.28
C TYR A 259 5.87 -3.86 7.15
N GLU A 260 6.19 -3.46 5.92
CA GLU A 260 7.12 -2.35 5.63
C GLU A 260 6.52 -0.97 5.99
N SER A 261 5.20 -0.82 5.90
CA SER A 261 4.52 0.47 6.15
C SER A 261 3.82 0.56 7.52
N GLY A 262 3.88 -0.50 8.35
CA GLY A 262 3.09 -0.56 9.58
C GLY A 262 1.59 -0.43 9.31
N TRP A 263 1.06 -1.18 8.33
CA TRP A 263 -0.34 -1.06 7.88
C TRP A 263 -0.70 0.36 7.40
N GLY A 264 0.25 1.01 6.74
CA GLY A 264 0.05 2.34 6.16
C GLY A 264 0.22 3.50 7.14
N THR A 265 0.72 3.26 8.36
CA THR A 265 0.88 4.31 9.38
C THR A 265 2.26 4.96 9.38
N SER A 266 3.24 4.39 8.67
CA SER A 266 4.58 4.94 8.62
C SER A 266 4.61 6.27 7.88
N ARG A 267 5.51 7.18 8.29
CA ARG A 267 5.74 8.46 7.62
C ARG A 267 6.03 8.29 6.12
N PHE A 268 6.81 7.27 5.76
CA PHE A 268 7.15 6.99 4.35
C PHE A 268 5.93 6.59 3.51
N ALA A 269 4.98 5.88 4.11
CA ALA A 269 3.74 5.52 3.43
C ALA A 269 2.81 6.73 3.28
N LEU A 270 2.69 7.58 4.31
CA LEU A 270 1.78 8.73 4.33
C LEU A 270 2.30 9.91 3.50
N GLU A 271 3.59 10.28 3.64
CA GLU A 271 4.18 11.45 2.98
C GLU A 271 4.81 11.10 1.62
N GLY A 272 5.20 9.85 1.44
CA GLY A 272 5.97 9.40 0.27
C GLY A 272 5.31 8.35 -0.58
N ASN A 273 4.08 7.93 -0.28
CA ASN A 273 3.39 6.85 -0.99
C ASN A 273 4.24 5.56 -1.10
N SER A 274 5.22 5.38 -0.17
CA SER A 274 6.20 4.30 -0.18
C SER A 274 5.75 3.15 0.71
N LEU A 275 5.02 2.19 0.13
CA LEU A 275 4.49 1.06 0.88
C LEU A 275 5.54 -0.02 1.19
N PHE A 276 6.64 -0.08 0.45
CA PHE A 276 7.60 -1.19 0.48
C PHE A 276 9.01 -0.76 0.89
N GLY A 277 9.20 0.44 1.42
CA GLY A 277 10.47 0.92 1.97
C GLY A 277 11.64 0.96 0.97
N GLN A 278 11.37 1.10 -0.33
CA GLN A 278 12.39 1.02 -1.38
C GLN A 278 13.42 2.13 -1.24
N ARG A 279 14.69 1.75 -1.18
CA ARG A 279 15.83 2.67 -1.07
C ARG A 279 16.18 3.28 -2.43
N THR A 280 16.62 4.55 -2.41
CA THR A 280 17.18 5.26 -3.56
C THR A 280 18.40 6.09 -3.14
N TRP A 281 19.34 6.25 -4.04
CA TRP A 281 20.52 7.13 -3.89
C TRP A 281 20.40 8.37 -4.76
N ALA A 282 19.30 8.53 -5.51
CA ALA A 282 19.07 9.70 -6.34
C ALA A 282 18.79 10.94 -5.47
N SER A 283 19.48 12.05 -5.77
CA SER A 283 19.47 13.27 -4.95
C SER A 283 18.09 13.96 -4.92
N LYS A 284 17.30 13.87 -5.99
CA LYS A 284 16.06 14.64 -6.19
C LYS A 284 14.77 13.97 -5.70
N SER A 285 14.77 12.67 -5.39
CA SER A 285 13.54 11.93 -5.07
C SER A 285 13.73 11.00 -3.89
N GLY A 286 13.24 11.36 -2.72
CA GLY A 286 13.23 10.47 -1.55
C GLY A 286 13.14 11.22 -0.23
N LEU A 287 12.56 10.53 0.75
CA LEU A 287 12.49 10.97 2.14
C LEU A 287 13.70 10.43 2.89
N VAL A 288 14.37 11.30 3.62
CA VAL A 288 15.50 10.91 4.47
C VAL A 288 14.94 10.18 5.70
N PRO A 289 15.42 8.95 6.02
CA PRO A 289 15.09 8.31 7.27
C PRO A 289 15.61 9.14 8.45
N LEU A 290 14.79 9.31 9.49
CA LEU A 290 15.20 10.07 10.68
C LEU A 290 16.36 9.38 11.42
N ASP A 291 16.53 8.09 11.20
CA ASP A 291 17.49 7.19 11.86
C ASP A 291 18.67 6.82 10.98
N ARG A 292 18.80 7.53 9.87
CA ARG A 292 19.93 7.27 8.97
C ARG A 292 21.23 7.63 9.68
N GLY A 293 22.13 6.64 9.83
CA GLY A 293 23.48 6.87 10.34
C GLY A 293 24.21 7.91 9.47
N GLU A 294 25.16 8.63 10.06
CA GLU A 294 25.91 9.70 9.40
C GLU A 294 26.62 9.21 8.11
N ASP A 295 27.09 7.97 8.11
CA ASP A 295 27.77 7.33 6.98
C ASP A 295 26.81 6.84 5.88
N GLN A 296 25.51 6.91 6.08
CA GLN A 296 24.52 6.39 5.13
C GLN A 296 23.94 7.50 4.27
N THR A 297 23.93 7.32 2.94
CA THR A 297 23.46 8.33 1.98
C THR A 297 22.13 8.00 1.33
N PHE A 298 21.57 6.80 1.58
CA PHE A 298 20.31 6.40 0.97
C PHE A 298 19.08 7.17 1.51
N LYS A 299 18.06 7.26 0.69
CA LYS A 299 16.73 7.78 1.00
C LYS A 299 15.70 6.70 0.73
N VAL A 300 14.51 6.82 1.33
CA VAL A 300 13.35 6.02 0.93
C VAL A 300 12.68 6.71 -0.26
N THR A 301 12.45 5.97 -1.34
CA THR A 301 11.87 6.51 -2.57
C THR A 301 10.49 7.10 -2.30
N LYS A 302 10.27 8.33 -2.75
CA LYS A 302 8.96 8.97 -2.78
C LYS A 302 8.30 8.74 -4.13
N PHE A 303 7.02 8.41 -4.13
CA PHE A 303 6.21 8.19 -5.33
C PHE A 303 5.09 9.23 -5.40
N ASP A 304 4.71 9.65 -6.60
CA ASP A 304 3.60 10.59 -6.79
C ASP A 304 2.26 9.95 -6.42
N ILE A 305 2.11 8.66 -6.69
CA ILE A 305 0.93 7.87 -6.34
C ILE A 305 1.31 6.50 -5.76
N ILE A 306 0.45 5.95 -4.89
CA ILE A 306 0.67 4.63 -4.25
C ILE A 306 0.89 3.52 -5.30
N ARG A 307 0.16 3.55 -6.42
CA ARG A 307 0.29 2.55 -7.48
C ARG A 307 1.71 2.48 -8.05
N ALA A 308 2.41 3.61 -8.14
CA ALA A 308 3.80 3.64 -8.59
C ALA A 308 4.73 2.85 -7.65
N SER A 309 4.50 2.90 -6.33
CA SER A 309 5.19 2.07 -5.34
C SER A 309 4.94 0.58 -5.57
N VAL A 310 3.67 0.18 -5.82
CA VAL A 310 3.32 -1.22 -6.13
C VAL A 310 4.01 -1.69 -7.41
N LYS A 311 3.99 -0.86 -8.48
CA LYS A 311 4.67 -1.16 -9.76
C LYS A 311 6.19 -1.33 -9.58
N ALA A 312 6.82 -0.45 -8.81
CA ALA A 312 8.25 -0.51 -8.53
C ALA A 312 8.61 -1.74 -7.69
N TYR A 313 7.82 -2.09 -6.68
CA TYR A 313 7.96 -3.31 -5.89
C TYR A 313 7.90 -4.56 -6.78
N LYS A 314 6.88 -4.71 -7.62
CA LYS A 314 6.75 -5.84 -8.56
C LYS A 314 7.92 -5.92 -9.52
N LYS A 315 8.38 -4.77 -10.05
CA LYS A 315 9.58 -4.72 -10.89
C LYS A 315 10.80 -5.24 -10.15
N ASN A 316 10.99 -4.86 -8.88
CA ASN A 316 12.10 -5.33 -8.06
C ASN A 316 12.09 -6.86 -7.93
N LEU A 317 11.00 -7.47 -7.48
CA LEU A 317 10.90 -8.93 -7.33
C LEU A 317 11.06 -9.66 -8.69
N ASN A 318 10.57 -9.06 -9.76
CA ASN A 318 10.64 -9.65 -11.09
C ASN A 318 12.00 -9.50 -11.77
N THR A 319 12.88 -8.57 -11.35
CA THR A 319 14.12 -8.28 -12.06
C THR A 319 15.39 -8.47 -11.25
N HIS A 320 15.36 -8.23 -9.94
CA HIS A 320 16.55 -8.26 -9.10
C HIS A 320 17.10 -9.69 -8.94
N LYS A 321 18.42 -9.83 -8.93
CA LYS A 321 19.10 -11.14 -8.86
C LYS A 321 18.74 -11.93 -7.59
N SER A 322 18.63 -11.29 -6.45
CA SER A 322 18.32 -11.92 -5.16
C SER A 322 17.00 -12.69 -5.15
N TYR A 323 16.04 -12.35 -6.02
CA TYR A 323 14.74 -13.02 -6.08
C TYR A 323 14.64 -14.07 -7.20
N GLN A 324 15.77 -14.65 -7.60
CA GLN A 324 15.76 -15.70 -8.62
C GLN A 324 15.00 -16.94 -8.17
N ASN A 325 15.19 -17.38 -6.93
CA ASN A 325 14.52 -18.56 -6.37
C ASN A 325 13.01 -18.34 -6.26
N LEU A 326 12.56 -17.15 -5.86
CA LEU A 326 11.14 -16.78 -5.90
C LEU A 326 10.55 -16.96 -7.31
N ARG A 327 11.26 -16.54 -8.35
CA ARG A 327 10.78 -16.69 -9.73
C ARG A 327 10.80 -18.13 -10.22
N LEU A 328 11.76 -18.94 -9.78
CA LEU A 328 11.82 -20.37 -10.08
C LEU A 328 10.67 -21.12 -9.43
N GLU A 329 10.38 -20.87 -8.15
CA GLU A 329 9.24 -21.46 -7.45
C GLU A 329 7.92 -21.05 -8.10
N ARG A 330 7.78 -19.77 -8.46
CA ARG A 330 6.60 -19.28 -9.19
C ARG A 330 6.43 -19.97 -10.55
N LYS A 331 7.52 -20.16 -11.30
CA LYS A 331 7.52 -20.88 -12.57
C LYS A 331 7.07 -22.33 -12.36
N LYS A 332 7.60 -23.02 -11.34
CA LYS A 332 7.20 -24.39 -10.99
C LYS A 332 5.69 -24.49 -10.74
N MET A 333 5.14 -23.59 -9.93
CA MET A 333 3.67 -23.55 -9.71
C MET A 333 2.89 -23.31 -11.01
N ARG A 334 3.40 -22.51 -11.94
CA ARG A 334 2.79 -22.31 -13.27
C ARG A 334 2.82 -23.57 -14.11
N ASP A 335 3.96 -24.23 -14.18
CA ASP A 335 4.15 -25.45 -14.97
C ASP A 335 3.27 -26.60 -14.43
N GLU A 336 3.01 -26.60 -13.13
CA GLU A 336 2.10 -27.54 -12.45
C GLU A 336 0.62 -27.10 -12.48
N ASN A 337 0.26 -26.01 -13.17
CA ASN A 337 -1.08 -25.40 -13.20
C ASN A 337 -1.67 -25.10 -11.80
N LYS A 338 -0.82 -24.86 -10.80
CA LYS A 338 -1.20 -24.50 -9.45
C LYS A 338 -1.44 -23.00 -9.30
N VAL A 339 -2.26 -22.64 -8.32
CA VAL A 339 -2.39 -21.22 -7.90
C VAL A 339 -1.05 -20.76 -7.34
N ILE A 340 -0.62 -19.57 -7.76
CA ILE A 340 0.61 -18.97 -7.24
C ILE A 340 0.38 -18.54 -5.81
N SER A 341 1.00 -19.24 -4.86
CA SER A 341 0.80 -19.06 -3.42
C SER A 341 1.78 -18.03 -2.84
N GLY A 342 1.25 -17.01 -2.17
CA GLY A 342 2.08 -16.01 -1.49
C GLY A 342 2.88 -16.60 -0.33
N ILE A 343 2.33 -17.54 0.42
CA ILE A 343 3.06 -18.24 1.50
C ILE A 343 4.28 -19.00 0.96
N LYS A 344 4.12 -19.76 -0.14
CA LYS A 344 5.27 -20.46 -0.74
C LYS A 344 6.33 -19.50 -1.27
N LEU A 345 5.91 -18.41 -1.93
CA LEU A 345 6.86 -17.43 -2.46
C LEU A 345 7.56 -16.65 -1.35
N SER A 346 6.94 -16.42 -0.19
CA SER A 346 7.56 -15.71 0.93
C SER A 346 8.82 -16.39 1.44
N GLN A 347 8.93 -17.72 1.31
CA GLN A 347 10.11 -18.52 1.71
C GLN A 347 11.40 -18.09 0.99
N HIS A 348 11.28 -17.38 -0.13
CA HIS A 348 12.41 -16.92 -0.95
C HIS A 348 12.65 -15.40 -0.80
N LEU A 349 12.22 -14.80 0.31
CA LEU A 349 12.39 -13.38 0.61
C LEU A 349 13.35 -13.10 1.77
N ASP A 350 14.16 -14.08 2.15
CA ASP A 350 15.23 -13.95 3.16
C ASP A 350 16.17 -12.77 2.86
N SER A 351 16.48 -12.56 1.60
CA SER A 351 17.34 -11.46 1.13
C SER A 351 16.63 -10.09 1.04
N TYR A 352 15.34 -9.99 1.39
CA TYR A 352 14.60 -8.73 1.35
C TYR A 352 14.91 -7.84 2.56
N SER A 353 15.19 -8.44 3.69
CA SER A 353 15.44 -7.77 4.96
C SER A 353 16.70 -8.30 5.63
N GLU A 354 17.34 -7.44 6.42
CA GLU A 354 18.52 -7.80 7.22
C GLU A 354 18.23 -8.91 8.27
N ILE A 355 16.97 -9.08 8.68
CA ILE A 355 16.54 -10.12 9.63
C ILE A 355 16.22 -11.47 8.98
N LYS A 356 16.44 -11.61 7.66
CA LYS A 356 16.39 -12.87 6.90
C LYS A 356 15.18 -13.77 7.20
N GLU A 357 15.40 -14.97 7.75
CA GLU A 357 14.36 -15.99 8.03
C GLU A 357 13.25 -15.45 8.95
N LYS A 358 13.58 -14.54 9.88
CA LYS A 358 12.56 -13.89 10.73
C LYS A 358 11.62 -13.01 9.93
N TYR A 359 12.12 -12.37 8.88
CA TYR A 359 11.27 -11.61 7.97
C TYR A 359 10.26 -12.52 7.29
N VAL A 360 10.71 -13.68 6.79
CA VAL A 360 9.84 -14.70 6.20
C VAL A 360 8.76 -15.14 7.19
N PHE A 361 9.17 -15.45 8.42
CA PHE A 361 8.24 -15.83 9.49
C PHE A 361 7.17 -14.77 9.73
N TYR A 362 7.55 -13.49 9.85
CA TYR A 362 6.58 -12.40 10.06
C TYR A 362 5.64 -12.21 8.87
N LEU A 363 6.13 -12.35 7.65
CA LEU A 363 5.28 -12.30 6.47
C LEU A 363 4.24 -13.41 6.47
N GLN A 364 4.65 -14.65 6.77
CA GLN A 364 3.74 -15.80 6.87
C GLN A 364 2.70 -15.59 7.96
N LYS A 365 3.10 -15.11 9.13
CA LYS A 365 2.17 -14.74 10.21
C LYS A 365 1.15 -13.68 9.78
N ILE A 366 1.58 -12.63 9.10
CA ILE A 366 0.66 -11.60 8.58
C ILE A 366 -0.33 -12.21 7.58
N ILE A 367 0.16 -13.08 6.67
CA ILE A 367 -0.69 -13.77 5.70
C ILE A 367 -1.74 -14.62 6.40
N GLU A 368 -1.34 -15.45 7.35
CA GLU A 368 -2.20 -16.37 8.08
C GLU A 368 -3.22 -15.64 8.96
N GLN A 369 -2.75 -14.76 9.86
CA GLN A 369 -3.60 -14.03 10.81
C GLN A 369 -4.67 -13.14 10.14
N ASN A 370 -4.46 -12.75 8.89
CA ASN A 370 -5.39 -11.89 8.17
C ASN A 370 -6.04 -12.63 6.99
N SER A 371 -5.89 -13.95 6.88
CA SER A 371 -6.46 -14.80 5.81
C SER A 371 -6.21 -14.21 4.41
N LEU A 372 -4.98 -13.73 4.16
CA LEU A 372 -4.67 -13.02 2.93
C LEU A 372 -4.62 -13.94 1.71
N THR A 373 -4.41 -15.24 1.90
CA THR A 373 -4.43 -16.24 0.82
C THR A 373 -5.74 -16.30 0.06
N ASP A 374 -6.84 -15.92 0.72
CA ASP A 374 -8.17 -15.88 0.11
C ASP A 374 -8.21 -14.91 -1.08
N PHE A 375 -7.33 -13.90 -1.08
CA PHE A 375 -7.24 -12.92 -2.16
C PHE A 375 -6.37 -13.35 -3.35
N ASP A 376 -5.64 -14.47 -3.26
CA ASP A 376 -4.72 -14.90 -4.34
C ASP A 376 -5.44 -15.30 -5.64
N LYS A 377 -6.73 -15.62 -5.56
CA LYS A 377 -7.61 -15.89 -6.71
C LYS A 377 -8.51 -14.71 -7.10
N SER A 378 -8.44 -13.60 -6.37
CA SER A 378 -9.32 -12.46 -6.61
C SER A 378 -9.03 -11.81 -7.96
N ILE A 379 -10.08 -11.27 -8.57
CA ILE A 379 -10.04 -10.51 -9.82
C ILE A 379 -10.71 -9.15 -9.62
N LEU A 380 -10.34 -8.17 -10.42
CA LEU A 380 -11.06 -6.90 -10.44
C LEU A 380 -12.41 -7.05 -11.15
N LEU A 381 -13.41 -6.34 -10.64
CA LEU A 381 -14.67 -6.19 -11.35
C LEU A 381 -14.41 -5.48 -12.69
N PRO A 382 -14.80 -6.07 -13.82
CA PRO A 382 -14.60 -5.43 -15.12
C PRO A 382 -15.31 -4.07 -15.18
N THR A 383 -14.58 -3.03 -15.50
CA THR A 383 -15.19 -1.73 -15.84
C THR A 383 -15.88 -1.89 -17.18
N LYS A 384 -17.22 -1.74 -17.21
CA LYS A 384 -17.95 -1.70 -18.47
C LYS A 384 -17.34 -0.59 -19.33
N LYS A 385 -16.87 -0.92 -20.52
CA LYS A 385 -16.61 0.08 -21.55
C LYS A 385 -17.97 0.74 -21.85
N ILE A 386 -18.14 1.98 -21.41
CA ILE A 386 -19.28 2.76 -21.84
C ILE A 386 -18.94 3.16 -23.28
N ASN A 387 -19.49 2.44 -24.23
CA ASN A 387 -19.55 2.90 -25.62
C ASN A 387 -20.43 4.14 -25.59
N LEU A 388 -19.82 5.31 -25.61
CA LEU A 388 -20.52 6.54 -25.98
C LEU A 388 -20.78 6.43 -27.48
N ALA A 389 -22.07 6.15 -27.82
CA ALA A 389 -22.57 6.27 -29.17
C ALA A 389 -22.56 7.74 -29.60
#